data_c19ba9e026d983633a69df947239c8c5
#
_entry.id   c19ba9e026d983633a69df947239c8c5
#
_cell.length_a   1.000
_cell.length_b   1.000
_cell.length_c   1.000
_cell.angle_alpha   90.00
_cell.angle_beta   90.00
_cell.angle_gamma   90.00
#
_symmetry.space_group_name_H-M   'P 1'
#
loop_
_entity.id
_entity.type
_entity.pdbx_description
1 polymer ?
#
loop_
_entity_poly.entity_id
_entity_poly.type
_entity_poly.pdbx_seq_one_letter_code
_entity_poly.pdbx_strand_id
1 'polypeptide(L)'
;MAISSRNTLLAALAFIAFQTQAVNVTVAYQTSAEPAKVAQADNTFAKESGATVDWRKFDSGASIVRALASGDVQIGNLGSSPLAVAASQQVPIEVFLLASKLGNSEALVVKKTISKPEDLIGKRIAVPFISTTHYSLLAALKHWGIKPGQVEIVNLQPPAIIAAWQRGDIDGAYVWAPAVNALEKDGKVLTDSEQVGQWGAPTLDVWVVRKDFAEKHPEVVKAFSKSAIDAQQPYIANPDVWLKQPENISKLARLSGVPEGDVPGLVKGNTYLTPQQQTAELTGPVNKAIIDTAQFLKEQGKVPAVANDYSQYVTSRFVQ
;
A
#
# COMPACT_ATOMS: atom_id res chain seq x y z
N MET A 1 31.25 26.11 -78.49
CA MET A 1 30.28 26.57 -77.45
C MET A 1 29.84 25.35 -76.66
N ALA A 2 30.38 25.17 -75.46
CA ALA A 2 30.07 24.01 -74.59
C ALA A 2 29.31 24.56 -73.39
N ILE A 3 28.06 24.11 -73.18
CA ILE A 3 27.21 24.44 -72.02
C ILE A 3 27.36 23.31 -71.04
N SER A 4 28.00 23.61 -69.89
CA SER A 4 28.11 22.72 -68.72
C SER A 4 26.84 22.82 -67.91
N SER A 5 26.10 21.72 -67.80
CA SER A 5 24.97 21.55 -66.86
C SER A 5 25.49 21.06 -65.51
N ARG A 6 25.44 21.89 -64.46
CA ARG A 6 25.70 21.55 -63.09
C ARG A 6 24.43 20.90 -62.48
N ASN A 7 24.48 19.60 -62.27
CA ASN A 7 23.49 18.88 -61.49
C ASN A 7 23.70 19.17 -60.00
N THR A 8 22.78 19.89 -59.37
CA THR A 8 22.75 20.08 -57.94
C THR A 8 21.87 18.99 -57.34
N LEU A 9 22.55 18.00 -56.69
CA LEU A 9 21.86 16.98 -55.88
C LEU A 9 21.42 17.62 -54.54
N LEU A 10 20.15 17.86 -54.36
CA LEU A 10 19.56 18.17 -53.05
C LEU A 10 19.40 16.85 -52.27
N ALA A 11 20.24 16.61 -51.26
CA ALA A 11 20.07 15.54 -50.28
C ALA A 11 18.99 15.97 -49.29
N ALA A 12 17.78 15.45 -49.40
CA ALA A 12 16.73 15.61 -48.43
C ALA A 12 17.05 14.70 -47.21
N LEU A 13 17.53 15.28 -46.11
CA LEU A 13 17.64 14.62 -44.82
C LEU A 13 16.22 14.45 -44.27
N ALA A 14 15.65 13.25 -44.41
CA ALA A 14 14.43 12.86 -43.73
C ALA A 14 14.75 12.66 -42.22
N PHE A 15 14.37 13.64 -41.39
CA PHE A 15 14.27 13.46 -39.93
C PHE A 15 13.15 12.47 -39.64
N ILE A 16 13.48 11.21 -39.41
CA ILE A 16 12.57 10.24 -38.83
C ILE A 16 12.43 10.63 -37.35
N ALA A 17 11.39 11.40 -37.01
CA ALA A 17 11.00 11.60 -35.65
C ALA A 17 10.50 10.24 -35.12
N PHE A 18 11.33 9.54 -34.35
CA PHE A 18 10.85 8.44 -33.55
C PHE A 18 9.86 9.04 -32.54
N GLN A 19 8.57 8.92 -32.81
CA GLN A 19 7.56 9.11 -31.80
C GLN A 19 7.75 7.98 -30.78
N THR A 20 8.40 8.28 -29.68
CA THR A 20 8.41 7.38 -28.52
C THR A 20 6.97 7.26 -28.04
N GLN A 21 6.34 6.12 -28.29
CA GLN A 21 4.99 5.85 -27.80
C GLN A 21 5.05 5.91 -26.27
N ALA A 22 4.16 6.71 -25.66
CA ALA A 22 4.08 6.81 -24.21
C ALA A 22 3.89 5.43 -23.58
N VAL A 23 4.64 5.13 -22.53
CA VAL A 23 4.53 3.88 -21.80
C VAL A 23 3.17 3.86 -21.08
N ASN A 24 2.40 2.78 -21.25
CA ASN A 24 1.18 2.58 -20.49
C ASN A 24 1.52 1.88 -19.17
N VAL A 25 1.04 2.44 -18.06
CA VAL A 25 1.22 1.86 -16.73
C VAL A 25 -0.08 1.88 -15.94
N THR A 26 -0.50 0.72 -15.47
CA THR A 26 -1.62 0.60 -14.51
C THR A 26 -1.05 0.55 -13.10
N VAL A 27 -1.53 1.46 -12.25
CA VAL A 27 -1.13 1.58 -10.85
C VAL A 27 -2.31 1.23 -9.95
N ALA A 28 -2.17 0.17 -9.17
CA ALA A 28 -3.17 -0.26 -8.20
C ALA A 28 -2.96 0.42 -6.85
N TYR A 29 -4.03 0.94 -6.24
CA TYR A 29 -3.98 1.59 -4.94
C TYR A 29 -5.16 1.18 -4.04
N GLN A 30 -5.01 1.40 -2.75
CA GLN A 30 -6.03 1.22 -1.72
C GLN A 30 -6.43 2.57 -1.12
N THR A 31 -7.42 2.58 -0.24
CA THR A 31 -8.05 3.81 0.30
C THR A 31 -7.31 4.47 1.46
N SER A 32 -6.11 4.02 1.86
CA SER A 32 -5.30 4.69 2.89
C SER A 32 -5.08 6.17 2.59
N ALA A 33 -5.12 7.02 3.62
CA ALA A 33 -4.81 8.45 3.51
C ALA A 33 -3.33 8.69 3.78
N GLU A 34 -2.53 8.89 2.73
CA GLU A 34 -1.09 9.06 2.79
C GLU A 34 -0.66 10.34 2.08
N PRO A 35 0.31 11.13 2.62
CA PRO A 35 0.76 12.38 2.00
C PRO A 35 1.23 12.20 0.54
N ALA A 36 1.89 11.09 0.23
CA ALA A 36 2.35 10.77 -1.13
C ALA A 36 1.20 10.73 -2.17
N LYS A 37 -0.03 10.45 -1.76
CA LYS A 37 -1.20 10.42 -2.67
C LYS A 37 -1.63 11.78 -3.18
N VAL A 38 -1.09 12.87 -2.66
CA VAL A 38 -1.24 14.20 -3.27
C VAL A 38 -0.66 14.18 -4.69
N ALA A 39 0.46 13.49 -4.92
CA ALA A 39 1.03 13.31 -6.26
C ALA A 39 0.10 12.52 -7.20
N GLN A 40 -0.65 11.53 -6.68
CA GLN A 40 -1.70 10.84 -7.45
C GLN A 40 -2.83 11.80 -7.84
N ALA A 41 -3.32 12.59 -6.88
CA ALA A 41 -4.40 13.54 -7.11
C ALA A 41 -4.03 14.64 -8.15
N ASP A 42 -2.77 15.05 -8.15
CA ASP A 42 -2.22 16.08 -9.03
C ASP A 42 -1.71 15.56 -10.38
N ASN A 43 -1.77 14.22 -10.55
CA ASN A 43 -1.24 13.53 -11.73
C ASN A 43 0.27 13.79 -11.96
N THR A 44 1.02 14.01 -10.86
CA THR A 44 2.45 14.35 -10.90
C THR A 44 3.28 13.25 -11.54
N PHE A 45 2.99 11.99 -11.19
CA PHE A 45 3.68 10.83 -11.74
C PHE A 45 3.59 10.78 -13.28
N ALA A 46 2.41 10.97 -13.86
CA ALA A 46 2.25 10.98 -15.32
C ALA A 46 3.01 12.13 -15.97
N LYS A 47 3.01 13.32 -15.34
CA LYS A 47 3.73 14.51 -15.83
C LYS A 47 5.24 14.31 -15.82
N GLU A 48 5.78 13.69 -14.75
CA GLU A 48 7.23 13.47 -14.60
C GLU A 48 7.75 12.31 -15.45
N SER A 49 6.96 11.23 -15.60
CA SER A 49 7.38 10.06 -16.38
C SER A 49 7.08 10.14 -17.86
N GLY A 50 6.16 11.04 -18.28
CA GLY A 50 5.61 11.02 -19.63
C GLY A 50 4.78 9.78 -19.97
N ALA A 51 4.48 8.94 -18.98
CA ALA A 51 3.67 7.75 -19.16
C ALA A 51 2.18 8.04 -19.16
N THR A 52 1.40 7.20 -19.84
CA THR A 52 -0.06 7.16 -19.69
C THR A 52 -0.38 6.31 -18.46
N VAL A 53 -0.90 6.95 -17.41
CA VAL A 53 -1.14 6.32 -16.11
C VAL A 53 -2.62 6.02 -15.91
N ASP A 54 -2.95 4.74 -15.66
CA ASP A 54 -4.29 4.29 -15.26
C ASP A 54 -4.28 3.91 -13.77
N TRP A 55 -4.90 4.74 -12.94
CA TRP A 55 -5.04 4.49 -11.51
C TRP A 55 -6.26 3.63 -11.21
N ARG A 56 -6.05 2.42 -10.65
CA ARG A 56 -7.14 1.50 -10.29
C ARG A 56 -7.22 1.28 -8.80
N LYS A 57 -8.39 1.55 -8.24
CA LYS A 57 -8.70 1.28 -6.84
C LYS A 57 -9.02 -0.20 -6.63
N PHE A 58 -8.46 -0.78 -5.58
CA PHE A 58 -8.72 -2.15 -5.13
C PHE A 58 -9.14 -2.15 -3.66
N ASP A 59 -9.95 -3.13 -3.28
CA ASP A 59 -10.45 -3.24 -1.91
C ASP A 59 -9.45 -3.90 -0.96
N SER A 60 -8.43 -4.59 -1.48
CA SER A 60 -7.38 -5.23 -0.66
C SER A 60 -6.09 -5.51 -1.42
N GLY A 61 -4.98 -5.60 -0.67
CA GLY A 61 -3.66 -5.99 -1.20
C GLY A 61 -3.66 -7.39 -1.83
N ALA A 62 -4.45 -8.33 -1.31
CA ALA A 62 -4.58 -9.67 -1.90
C ALA A 62 -5.16 -9.63 -3.33
N SER A 63 -6.08 -8.70 -3.61
CA SER A 63 -6.61 -8.50 -4.96
C SER A 63 -5.58 -7.86 -5.88
N ILE A 64 -4.76 -6.93 -5.36
CA ILE A 64 -3.66 -6.31 -6.10
C ILE A 64 -2.59 -7.35 -6.46
N VAL A 65 -2.24 -8.27 -5.54
CA VAL A 65 -1.29 -9.37 -5.83
C VAL A 65 -1.75 -10.22 -7.02
N ARG A 66 -3.05 -10.55 -7.10
CA ARG A 66 -3.59 -11.29 -8.25
C ARG A 66 -3.48 -10.51 -9.56
N ALA A 67 -3.75 -9.21 -9.53
CA ALA A 67 -3.66 -8.34 -10.71
C ALA A 67 -2.20 -8.10 -11.15
N LEU A 68 -1.25 -8.06 -10.22
CA LEU A 68 0.19 -8.05 -10.52
C LEU A 68 0.64 -9.38 -11.13
N ALA A 69 0.18 -10.51 -10.59
CA ALA A 69 0.53 -11.84 -11.09
C ALA A 69 -0.01 -12.09 -12.51
N SER A 70 -1.22 -11.61 -12.84
CA SER A 70 -1.80 -11.70 -14.19
C SER A 70 -1.17 -10.74 -15.20
N GLY A 71 -0.50 -9.65 -14.73
CA GLY A 71 0.05 -8.61 -15.59
C GLY A 71 -0.89 -7.44 -15.87
N ASP A 72 -2.10 -7.45 -15.31
CA ASP A 72 -3.09 -6.36 -15.46
C ASP A 72 -2.68 -5.07 -14.76
N VAL A 73 -1.77 -5.18 -13.79
CA VAL A 73 -1.19 -4.08 -13.00
C VAL A 73 0.33 -4.17 -13.05
N GLN A 74 1.01 -3.05 -13.21
CA GLN A 74 2.48 -2.95 -13.23
C GLN A 74 3.05 -2.49 -11.89
N ILE A 75 2.39 -1.54 -11.24
CA ILE A 75 2.78 -0.99 -9.92
C ILE A 75 1.61 -1.14 -8.97
N GLY A 76 1.86 -1.56 -7.71
CA GLY A 76 0.80 -1.78 -6.73
C GLY A 76 1.18 -1.40 -5.31
N ASN A 77 0.20 -0.92 -4.54
CA ASN A 77 0.34 -0.67 -3.10
C ASN A 77 -0.12 -1.90 -2.32
N LEU A 78 0.75 -2.47 -1.50
CA LEU A 78 0.51 -3.69 -0.72
C LEU A 78 0.88 -3.49 0.75
N GLY A 79 0.15 -4.15 1.64
CA GLY A 79 0.62 -4.39 3.00
C GLY A 79 1.66 -5.50 3.09
N SER A 80 2.41 -5.55 4.19
CA SER A 80 3.45 -6.57 4.46
C SER A 80 2.94 -8.01 4.39
N SER A 81 1.69 -8.27 4.80
CA SER A 81 1.12 -9.62 4.75
C SER A 81 0.85 -10.12 3.32
N PRO A 82 0.12 -9.39 2.44
CA PRO A 82 -0.02 -9.80 1.06
C PRO A 82 1.32 -9.85 0.32
N LEU A 83 2.29 -8.99 0.66
CA LEU A 83 3.66 -9.05 0.15
C LEU A 83 4.35 -10.37 0.51
N ALA A 84 4.30 -10.78 1.78
CA ALA A 84 4.90 -12.04 2.24
C ALA A 84 4.28 -13.26 1.55
N VAL A 85 2.95 -13.25 1.33
CA VAL A 85 2.26 -14.30 0.56
C VAL A 85 2.72 -14.29 -0.90
N ALA A 86 2.77 -13.14 -1.56
CA ALA A 86 3.22 -13.01 -2.94
C ALA A 86 4.65 -13.50 -3.13
N ALA A 87 5.56 -13.13 -2.23
CA ALA A 87 6.95 -13.57 -2.24
C ALA A 87 7.07 -15.09 -2.01
N SER A 88 6.29 -15.66 -1.07
CA SER A 88 6.25 -17.10 -0.81
C SER A 88 5.66 -17.89 -1.99
N GLN A 89 4.80 -17.29 -2.80
CA GLN A 89 4.25 -17.84 -4.03
C GLN A 89 5.10 -17.53 -5.28
N GLN A 90 6.25 -16.90 -5.09
CA GLN A 90 7.19 -16.55 -6.16
C GLN A 90 6.58 -15.64 -7.25
N VAL A 91 5.65 -14.77 -6.88
CA VAL A 91 5.12 -13.75 -7.80
C VAL A 91 6.27 -12.83 -8.21
N PRO A 92 6.49 -12.53 -9.51
CA PRO A 92 7.67 -11.80 -10.00
C PRO A 92 7.54 -10.29 -9.79
N ILE A 93 7.55 -9.87 -8.53
CA ILE A 93 7.48 -8.46 -8.09
C ILE A 93 8.68 -8.11 -7.22
N GLU A 94 8.94 -6.83 -7.05
CA GLU A 94 9.90 -6.31 -6.08
C GLU A 94 9.36 -5.04 -5.39
N VAL A 95 9.65 -4.92 -4.09
CA VAL A 95 9.42 -3.70 -3.32
C VAL A 95 10.47 -2.68 -3.72
N PHE A 96 10.03 -1.46 -4.06
CA PHE A 96 10.93 -0.38 -4.43
C PHE A 96 10.75 0.90 -3.59
N LEU A 97 9.66 0.97 -2.79
CA LEU A 97 9.40 2.11 -1.90
C LEU A 97 8.50 1.66 -0.74
N LEU A 98 8.74 2.14 0.47
CA LEU A 98 7.79 2.04 1.57
C LEU A 98 6.79 3.19 1.46
N ALA A 99 5.49 2.85 1.48
CA ALA A 99 4.44 3.85 1.55
C ALA A 99 4.33 4.41 2.97
N SER A 100 4.28 3.51 3.98
CA SER A 100 4.25 3.89 5.39
C SER A 100 4.58 2.72 6.32
N LYS A 101 4.99 3.03 7.56
CA LYS A 101 4.87 2.09 8.69
C LYS A 101 3.51 2.32 9.32
N LEU A 102 2.72 1.24 9.46
CA LEU A 102 1.34 1.32 9.91
C LEU A 102 1.26 1.49 11.43
N GLY A 103 0.36 2.34 11.84
CA GLY A 103 0.06 2.63 13.23
C GLY A 103 -1.45 2.59 13.49
N ASN A 104 -1.99 3.59 14.18
CA ASN A 104 -3.39 3.61 14.59
C ASN A 104 -4.39 3.95 13.46
N SER A 105 -3.93 4.12 12.21
CA SER A 105 -4.80 4.20 11.03
C SER A 105 -5.50 2.86 10.71
N GLU A 106 -5.00 1.75 11.28
CA GLU A 106 -5.63 0.43 11.29
C GLU A 106 -5.99 0.04 12.71
N ALA A 107 -7.25 -0.31 12.98
CA ALA A 107 -7.69 -0.64 14.33
C ALA A 107 -8.73 -1.76 14.35
N LEU A 108 -8.75 -2.50 15.49
CA LEU A 108 -9.81 -3.40 15.87
C LEU A 108 -10.90 -2.58 16.57
N VAL A 109 -11.96 -2.28 15.83
CA VAL A 109 -13.15 -1.62 16.36
C VAL A 109 -14.19 -2.67 16.73
N VAL A 110 -14.74 -2.57 17.93
CA VAL A 110 -15.70 -3.53 18.48
C VAL A 110 -16.95 -2.82 19.01
N LYS A 111 -18.04 -3.57 19.18
CA LYS A 111 -19.24 -3.06 19.87
C LYS A 111 -18.89 -2.62 21.29
N LYS A 112 -19.54 -1.58 21.79
CA LYS A 112 -19.28 -1.01 23.13
C LYS A 112 -19.49 -1.98 24.28
N THR A 113 -20.21 -3.08 24.04
CA THR A 113 -20.40 -4.19 25.00
C THR A 113 -19.17 -5.04 25.21
N ILE A 114 -18.21 -5.02 24.29
CA ILE A 114 -16.92 -5.73 24.38
C ILE A 114 -15.96 -4.78 25.09
N SER A 115 -15.61 -5.05 26.34
CA SER A 115 -14.82 -4.10 27.15
C SER A 115 -13.34 -4.51 27.32
N LYS A 116 -13.05 -5.78 27.16
CA LYS A 116 -11.70 -6.39 27.32
C LYS A 116 -11.50 -7.50 26.29
N PRO A 117 -10.24 -7.93 26.04
CA PRO A 117 -9.94 -8.95 25.06
C PRO A 117 -10.72 -10.27 25.23
N GLU A 118 -10.93 -10.73 26.47
CA GLU A 118 -11.63 -11.99 26.72
C GLU A 118 -13.09 -11.97 26.26
N ASP A 119 -13.70 -10.78 26.16
CA ASP A 119 -15.07 -10.63 25.66
C ASP A 119 -15.18 -10.93 24.16
N LEU A 120 -14.04 -11.09 23.43
CA LEU A 120 -14.01 -11.52 22.03
C LEU A 120 -14.35 -13.01 21.86
N ILE A 121 -14.25 -13.82 22.91
CA ILE A 121 -14.55 -15.26 22.83
C ILE A 121 -16.01 -15.46 22.41
N GLY A 122 -16.23 -16.24 21.36
CA GLY A 122 -17.54 -16.49 20.77
C GLY A 122 -18.09 -15.33 19.92
N LYS A 123 -17.35 -14.25 19.69
CA LYS A 123 -17.75 -13.10 18.88
C LYS A 123 -17.34 -13.25 17.41
N ARG A 124 -18.10 -12.57 16.55
CA ARG A 124 -17.86 -12.50 15.10
C ARG A 124 -17.04 -11.28 14.76
N ILE A 125 -15.78 -11.48 14.42
CA ILE A 125 -14.82 -10.42 14.08
C ILE A 125 -14.48 -10.51 12.60
N ALA A 126 -14.83 -9.47 11.86
CA ALA A 126 -14.55 -9.39 10.43
C ALA A 126 -13.15 -8.82 10.16
N VAL A 127 -12.51 -9.34 9.13
CA VAL A 127 -11.21 -8.85 8.67
C VAL A 127 -10.99 -9.28 7.22
N PRO A 128 -10.39 -8.45 6.35
CA PRO A 128 -9.99 -8.89 5.02
C PRO A 128 -8.83 -9.90 5.14
N PHE A 129 -9.03 -11.14 4.69
CA PHE A 129 -7.99 -12.16 4.80
C PHE A 129 -6.73 -11.81 3.99
N ILE A 130 -5.58 -12.20 4.52
CA ILE A 130 -4.25 -11.92 3.92
C ILE A 130 -3.97 -10.39 3.87
N SER A 131 -4.52 -9.62 4.80
CA SER A 131 -4.20 -8.21 5.01
C SER A 131 -3.28 -8.01 6.22
N THR A 132 -2.72 -6.80 6.36
CA THR A 132 -2.02 -6.35 7.56
C THR A 132 -2.92 -6.45 8.79
N THR A 133 -4.19 -6.06 8.67
CA THR A 133 -5.18 -6.14 9.75
C THR A 133 -5.52 -7.59 10.14
N HIS A 134 -5.50 -8.54 9.20
CA HIS A 134 -5.63 -9.96 9.54
C HIS A 134 -4.43 -10.46 10.36
N TYR A 135 -3.22 -10.08 9.94
CA TYR A 135 -2.00 -10.37 10.69
C TYR A 135 -2.06 -9.74 12.09
N SER A 136 -2.42 -8.46 12.19
CA SER A 136 -2.54 -7.74 13.46
C SER A 136 -3.60 -8.35 14.38
N LEU A 137 -4.76 -8.77 13.85
CA LEU A 137 -5.78 -9.48 14.63
C LEU A 137 -5.23 -10.78 15.24
N LEU A 138 -4.59 -11.61 14.41
CA LEU A 138 -4.03 -12.88 14.89
C LEU A 138 -2.91 -12.68 15.90
N ALA A 139 -2.06 -11.65 15.70
CA ALA A 139 -1.01 -11.28 16.64
C ALA A 139 -1.59 -10.77 17.96
N ALA A 140 -2.64 -9.96 17.94
CA ALA A 140 -3.34 -9.49 19.13
C ALA A 140 -3.98 -10.64 19.90
N LEU A 141 -4.68 -11.56 19.23
CA LEU A 141 -5.24 -12.75 19.86
C LEU A 141 -4.14 -13.60 20.52
N LYS A 142 -3.01 -13.82 19.85
CA LYS A 142 -1.84 -14.54 20.40
C LYS A 142 -1.29 -13.83 21.64
N HIS A 143 -1.15 -12.50 21.60
CA HIS A 143 -0.69 -11.68 22.74
C HIS A 143 -1.62 -11.83 23.95
N TRP A 144 -2.93 -11.85 23.74
CA TRP A 144 -3.94 -12.03 24.81
C TRP A 144 -4.16 -13.47 25.23
N GLY A 145 -3.47 -14.45 24.63
CA GLY A 145 -3.64 -15.87 24.94
C GLY A 145 -4.96 -16.46 24.43
N ILE A 146 -5.64 -15.78 23.50
CA ILE A 146 -6.89 -16.24 22.89
C ILE A 146 -6.56 -17.04 21.63
N LYS A 147 -7.01 -18.29 21.55
CA LYS A 147 -6.81 -19.12 20.36
C LYS A 147 -7.74 -18.62 19.24
N PRO A 148 -7.29 -18.53 17.98
CA PRO A 148 -8.13 -18.07 16.86
C PRO A 148 -9.45 -18.83 16.74
N GLY A 149 -9.49 -20.13 17.02
CA GLY A 149 -10.72 -20.93 17.02
C GLY A 149 -11.76 -20.60 18.12
N GLN A 150 -11.41 -19.73 19.08
CA GLN A 150 -12.35 -19.22 20.08
C GLN A 150 -13.09 -17.97 19.62
N VAL A 151 -12.68 -17.37 18.51
CA VAL A 151 -13.28 -16.19 17.88
C VAL A 151 -13.74 -16.59 16.47
N GLU A 152 -14.97 -16.21 16.09
CA GLU A 152 -15.45 -16.42 14.73
C GLU A 152 -14.84 -15.34 13.80
N ILE A 153 -13.72 -15.66 13.15
CA ILE A 153 -13.05 -14.72 12.24
C ILE A 153 -13.68 -14.83 10.84
N VAL A 154 -14.29 -13.73 10.37
CA VAL A 154 -15.06 -13.69 9.12
C VAL A 154 -14.28 -12.92 8.05
N ASN A 155 -14.12 -13.52 6.87
CA ASN A 155 -13.47 -12.85 5.73
C ASN A 155 -14.45 -11.92 5.01
N LEU A 156 -14.33 -10.62 5.26
CA LEU A 156 -15.10 -9.59 4.55
C LEU A 156 -14.16 -8.49 4.03
N GLN A 157 -14.47 -7.95 2.86
CA GLN A 157 -13.78 -6.77 2.32
C GLN A 157 -14.31 -5.49 2.98
N PRO A 158 -13.55 -4.37 3.03
CA PRO A 158 -13.94 -3.17 3.78
C PRO A 158 -15.35 -2.64 3.50
N PRO A 159 -15.86 -2.59 2.25
CA PRO A 159 -17.25 -2.18 2.01
C PRO A 159 -18.27 -3.14 2.63
N ALA A 160 -18.01 -4.45 2.58
CA ALA A 160 -18.88 -5.47 3.17
C ALA A 160 -18.84 -5.44 4.70
N ILE A 161 -17.70 -5.07 5.30
CA ILE A 161 -17.55 -4.86 6.75
C ILE A 161 -18.49 -3.74 7.22
N ILE A 162 -18.49 -2.59 6.52
CA ILE A 162 -19.39 -1.47 6.84
C ILE A 162 -20.86 -1.93 6.83
N ALA A 163 -21.26 -2.64 5.78
CA ALA A 163 -22.62 -3.13 5.65
C ALA A 163 -22.99 -4.17 6.73
N ALA A 164 -22.08 -5.10 7.05
CA ALA A 164 -22.30 -6.11 8.09
C ALA A 164 -22.38 -5.49 9.48
N TRP A 165 -21.55 -4.46 9.76
CA TRP A 165 -21.59 -3.70 11.01
C TRP A 165 -22.94 -2.99 11.20
N GLN A 166 -23.42 -2.28 10.17
CA GLN A 166 -24.69 -1.56 10.19
C GLN A 166 -25.89 -2.47 10.44
N ARG A 167 -25.87 -3.70 9.90
CA ARG A 167 -26.92 -4.71 10.15
C ARG A 167 -26.80 -5.42 11.49
N GLY A 168 -25.65 -5.28 12.18
CA GLY A 168 -25.37 -6.00 13.40
C GLY A 168 -24.95 -7.46 13.20
N ASP A 169 -24.50 -7.84 11.99
CA ASP A 169 -24.07 -9.19 11.65
C ASP A 169 -22.69 -9.54 12.22
N ILE A 170 -21.91 -8.54 12.66
CA ILE A 170 -20.58 -8.70 13.26
C ILE A 170 -20.48 -7.94 14.57
N ASP A 171 -19.61 -8.39 15.47
CA ASP A 171 -19.38 -7.77 16.78
C ASP A 171 -18.16 -6.84 16.77
N GLY A 172 -17.30 -6.96 15.76
CA GLY A 172 -16.15 -6.10 15.55
C GLY A 172 -15.52 -6.33 14.20
N ALA A 173 -14.57 -5.46 13.85
CA ALA A 173 -13.70 -5.68 12.69
C ALA A 173 -12.34 -5.02 12.89
N TYR A 174 -11.29 -5.66 12.37
CA TYR A 174 -9.98 -5.04 12.25
C TYR A 174 -9.81 -4.56 10.80
N VAL A 175 -9.72 -3.25 10.60
CA VAL A 175 -9.83 -2.67 9.26
C VAL A 175 -9.20 -1.27 9.21
N TRP A 176 -9.07 -0.71 8.02
CA TRP A 176 -8.58 0.63 7.71
C TRP A 176 -9.68 1.54 7.15
N ALA A 177 -9.34 2.80 6.88
CA ALA A 177 -10.25 3.79 6.32
C ALA A 177 -10.78 3.38 4.91
N PRO A 178 -12.04 3.66 4.58
CA PRO A 178 -13.02 4.41 5.38
C PRO A 178 -13.80 3.54 6.39
N ALA A 179 -13.58 2.23 6.41
CA ALA A 179 -14.38 1.33 7.23
C ALA A 179 -14.11 1.55 8.73
N VAL A 180 -12.85 1.72 9.15
CA VAL A 180 -12.51 2.01 10.55
C VAL A 180 -13.28 3.24 11.05
N ASN A 181 -13.28 4.35 10.29
CA ASN A 181 -14.00 5.57 10.65
C ASN A 181 -15.53 5.36 10.71
N ALA A 182 -16.06 4.52 9.84
CA ALA A 182 -17.50 4.21 9.87
C ALA A 182 -17.89 3.44 11.13
N LEU A 183 -17.06 2.48 11.57
CA LEU A 183 -17.31 1.67 12.75
C LEU A 183 -17.10 2.47 14.05
N GLU A 184 -16.13 3.37 14.10
CA GLU A 184 -15.81 4.19 15.28
C GLU A 184 -16.95 5.13 15.70
N LYS A 185 -17.89 5.46 14.80
CA LYS A 185 -19.04 6.33 15.11
C LYS A 185 -19.88 5.80 16.28
N ASP A 186 -20.03 4.49 16.37
CA ASP A 186 -20.85 3.83 17.39
C ASP A 186 -20.15 2.66 18.09
N GLY A 187 -18.98 2.28 17.61
CA GLY A 187 -18.05 1.32 18.22
C GLY A 187 -17.04 1.95 19.16
N LYS A 188 -16.04 1.16 19.53
CA LYS A 188 -14.83 1.61 20.23
C LYS A 188 -13.61 0.82 19.74
N VAL A 189 -12.47 1.46 19.74
CA VAL A 189 -11.18 0.81 19.48
C VAL A 189 -10.81 -0.07 20.67
N LEU A 190 -10.50 -1.34 20.43
CA LEU A 190 -9.98 -2.28 21.41
C LEU A 190 -8.44 -2.34 21.38
N THR A 191 -7.87 -2.31 20.20
CA THR A 191 -6.44 -2.17 19.90
C THR A 191 -6.23 -1.65 18.49
N ASP A 192 -5.00 -1.28 18.14
CA ASP A 192 -4.60 -0.80 16.82
C ASP A 192 -3.26 -1.40 16.39
N SER A 193 -2.83 -1.12 15.15
CA SER A 193 -1.59 -1.67 14.60
C SER A 193 -0.32 -1.05 15.22
N GLU A 194 -0.40 0.14 15.83
CA GLU A 194 0.70 0.72 16.59
C GLU A 194 0.97 -0.11 17.86
N GLN A 195 -0.09 -0.40 18.64
CA GLN A 195 0.02 -1.20 19.84
C GLN A 195 0.47 -2.65 19.54
N VAL A 196 -0.09 -3.25 18.47
CA VAL A 196 0.31 -4.58 18.01
C VAL A 196 1.77 -4.60 17.57
N GLY A 197 2.23 -3.53 16.92
CA GLY A 197 3.64 -3.34 16.57
C GLY A 197 4.56 -3.29 17.80
N GLN A 198 4.15 -2.61 18.86
CA GLN A 198 4.87 -2.57 20.15
C GLN A 198 4.95 -3.95 20.81
N TRP A 199 3.98 -4.85 20.57
CA TRP A 199 4.03 -6.24 21.01
C TRP A 199 4.92 -7.14 20.14
N GLY A 200 5.60 -6.57 19.14
CA GLY A 200 6.57 -7.28 18.29
C GLY A 200 6.01 -7.74 16.93
N ALA A 201 4.84 -7.28 16.54
CA ALA A 201 4.23 -7.61 15.26
C ALA A 201 3.90 -6.36 14.40
N PRO A 202 4.93 -5.53 14.05
CA PRO A 202 4.73 -4.33 13.26
C PRO A 202 4.32 -4.68 11.83
N THR A 203 3.52 -3.80 11.22
CA THR A 203 3.09 -3.90 9.83
C THR A 203 3.50 -2.65 9.04
N LEU A 204 3.58 -2.79 7.72
CA LEU A 204 3.95 -1.72 6.82
C LEU A 204 3.24 -1.85 5.48
N ASP A 205 3.08 -0.72 4.80
CA ASP A 205 2.65 -0.66 3.41
C ASP A 205 3.83 -0.32 2.50
N VAL A 206 3.84 -0.96 1.33
CA VAL A 206 4.88 -0.81 0.32
C VAL A 206 4.31 -0.56 -1.05
N TRP A 207 5.11 0.04 -1.90
CA TRP A 207 4.92 0.04 -3.34
C TRP A 207 5.78 -1.06 -3.96
N VAL A 208 5.14 -1.89 -4.74
CA VAL A 208 5.80 -2.96 -5.50
C VAL A 208 5.64 -2.72 -6.99
N VAL A 209 6.59 -3.24 -7.76
CA VAL A 209 6.58 -3.22 -9.21
C VAL A 209 6.80 -4.62 -9.75
N ARG A 210 6.20 -4.96 -10.88
CA ARG A 210 6.55 -6.17 -11.62
C ARG A 210 8.00 -6.08 -12.10
N LYS A 211 8.77 -7.14 -11.93
CA LYS A 211 10.19 -7.18 -12.31
C LYS A 211 10.42 -6.93 -13.81
N ASP A 212 9.59 -7.54 -14.66
CA ASP A 212 9.67 -7.35 -16.11
C ASP A 212 9.38 -5.91 -16.57
N PHE A 213 8.47 -5.22 -15.86
CA PHE A 213 8.19 -3.80 -16.11
C PHE A 213 9.34 -2.91 -15.62
N ALA A 214 9.88 -3.18 -14.43
CA ALA A 214 10.98 -2.42 -13.84
C ALA A 214 12.29 -2.58 -14.65
N GLU A 215 12.51 -3.71 -15.29
CA GLU A 215 13.64 -3.94 -16.19
C GLU A 215 13.50 -3.18 -17.53
N LYS A 216 12.28 -3.13 -18.08
CA LYS A 216 12.00 -2.46 -19.36
C LYS A 216 11.87 -0.95 -19.23
N HIS A 217 11.36 -0.46 -18.09
CA HIS A 217 10.99 0.94 -17.86
C HIS A 217 11.50 1.46 -16.51
N PRO A 218 12.81 1.33 -16.21
CA PRO A 218 13.37 1.76 -14.94
C PRO A 218 13.18 3.27 -14.68
N GLU A 219 13.17 4.09 -15.73
CA GLU A 219 12.93 5.53 -15.67
C GLU A 219 11.51 5.86 -15.17
N VAL A 220 10.50 5.05 -15.55
CA VAL A 220 9.13 5.22 -15.10
C VAL A 220 9.00 4.91 -13.60
N VAL A 221 9.67 3.84 -13.13
CA VAL A 221 9.68 3.48 -11.70
C VAL A 221 10.41 4.54 -10.87
N LYS A 222 11.52 5.09 -11.37
CA LYS A 222 12.23 6.22 -10.72
C LYS A 222 11.34 7.46 -10.60
N ALA A 223 10.63 7.82 -11.68
CA ALA A 223 9.71 8.94 -11.66
C ALA A 223 8.56 8.73 -10.65
N PHE A 224 8.07 7.48 -10.51
CA PHE A 224 7.09 7.15 -9.47
C PHE A 224 7.65 7.38 -8.07
N SER A 225 8.82 6.81 -7.76
CA SER A 225 9.48 6.98 -6.46
C SER A 225 9.70 8.46 -6.14
N LYS A 226 10.24 9.21 -7.11
CA LYS A 226 10.49 10.64 -6.95
C LYS A 226 9.20 11.40 -6.65
N SER A 227 8.15 11.22 -7.44
CA SER A 227 6.88 11.93 -7.26
C SER A 227 6.23 11.62 -5.90
N ALA A 228 6.32 10.37 -5.43
CA ALA A 228 5.80 9.96 -4.13
C ALA A 228 6.62 10.55 -2.98
N ILE A 229 7.95 10.47 -3.06
CA ILE A 229 8.87 11.03 -2.05
C ILE A 229 8.68 12.55 -1.97
N ASP A 230 8.73 13.26 -3.08
CA ASP A 230 8.60 14.73 -3.11
C ASP A 230 7.27 15.20 -2.54
N ALA A 231 6.18 14.48 -2.78
CA ALA A 231 4.86 14.83 -2.26
C ALA A 231 4.75 14.63 -0.73
N GLN A 232 5.48 13.68 -0.14
CA GLN A 232 5.41 13.44 1.31
C GLN A 232 6.44 14.25 2.13
N GLN A 233 7.54 14.73 1.52
CA GLN A 233 8.58 15.49 2.23
C GLN A 233 8.06 16.73 2.97
N PRO A 234 7.16 17.57 2.40
CA PRO A 234 6.60 18.70 3.13
C PRO A 234 5.83 18.30 4.40
N TYR A 235 5.14 17.14 4.39
CA TYR A 235 4.49 16.58 5.58
C TYR A 235 5.55 16.17 6.62
N ILE A 236 6.57 15.42 6.21
CA ILE A 236 7.64 14.94 7.11
C ILE A 236 8.36 16.13 7.75
N ALA A 237 8.62 17.21 6.98
CA ALA A 237 9.30 18.39 7.46
C ALA A 237 8.46 19.20 8.47
N ASN A 238 7.16 19.34 8.25
CA ASN A 238 6.26 20.07 9.15
C ASN A 238 4.82 19.57 9.04
N PRO A 239 4.47 18.50 9.80
CA PRO A 239 3.13 17.90 9.75
C PRO A 239 2.00 18.88 10.04
N ASP A 240 2.17 19.76 11.03
CA ASP A 240 1.11 20.67 11.46
C ASP A 240 0.81 21.78 10.43
N VAL A 241 1.81 22.25 9.70
CA VAL A 241 1.62 23.19 8.60
C VAL A 241 0.97 22.50 7.42
N TRP A 242 1.45 21.30 7.06
CA TRP A 242 0.93 20.55 5.93
C TRP A 242 -0.55 20.16 6.11
N LEU A 243 -0.94 19.72 7.32
CA LEU A 243 -2.31 19.34 7.66
C LEU A 243 -3.29 20.51 7.73
N LYS A 244 -2.80 21.74 7.77
CA LYS A 244 -3.63 22.96 7.69
C LYS A 244 -3.90 23.42 6.25
N GLN A 245 -3.37 22.72 5.24
CA GLN A 245 -3.57 23.05 3.83
C GLN A 245 -4.86 22.37 3.32
N PRO A 246 -5.97 23.11 3.11
CA PRO A 246 -7.27 22.52 2.76
C PRO A 246 -7.21 21.71 1.46
N GLU A 247 -6.38 22.13 0.52
CA GLU A 247 -6.21 21.47 -0.78
C GLU A 247 -5.67 20.03 -0.61
N ASN A 248 -4.66 19.83 0.23
CA ASN A 248 -4.11 18.49 0.51
C ASN A 248 -5.15 17.60 1.19
N ILE A 249 -5.86 18.16 2.18
CA ILE A 249 -6.91 17.44 2.91
C ILE A 249 -8.03 17.00 1.96
N SER A 250 -8.52 17.90 1.11
CA SER A 250 -9.58 17.60 0.14
C SER A 250 -9.16 16.52 -0.88
N LYS A 251 -7.90 16.58 -1.38
CA LYS A 251 -7.33 15.54 -2.27
C LYS A 251 -7.34 14.17 -1.60
N LEU A 252 -6.84 14.08 -0.37
CA LEU A 252 -6.80 12.80 0.36
C LEU A 252 -8.19 12.30 0.74
N ALA A 253 -9.10 13.16 1.18
CA ALA A 253 -10.49 12.81 1.47
C ALA A 253 -11.17 12.14 0.28
N ARG A 254 -11.00 12.72 -0.92
CA ARG A 254 -11.55 12.18 -2.16
C ARG A 254 -10.97 10.80 -2.52
N LEU A 255 -9.66 10.60 -2.37
CA LEU A 255 -8.98 9.34 -2.70
C LEU A 255 -9.26 8.22 -1.69
N SER A 256 -9.38 8.58 -0.41
CA SER A 256 -9.64 7.62 0.68
C SER A 256 -11.13 7.36 0.93
N GLY A 257 -12.01 8.27 0.48
CA GLY A 257 -13.46 8.15 0.68
C GLY A 257 -13.93 8.48 2.10
N VAL A 258 -13.15 9.30 2.84
CA VAL A 258 -13.49 9.77 4.19
C VAL A 258 -13.86 11.26 4.19
N PRO A 259 -14.59 11.76 5.21
CA PRO A 259 -14.75 13.18 5.43
C PRO A 259 -13.38 13.89 5.61
N GLU A 260 -13.29 15.14 5.18
CA GLU A 260 -12.06 15.94 5.32
C GLU A 260 -11.58 16.04 6.79
N GLY A 261 -12.51 16.09 7.74
CA GLY A 261 -12.20 16.15 9.17
C GLY A 261 -11.48 14.91 9.71
N ASP A 262 -11.61 13.75 9.06
CA ASP A 262 -10.98 12.50 9.48
C ASP A 262 -9.54 12.35 8.92
N VAL A 263 -9.22 13.04 7.83
CA VAL A 263 -7.92 12.92 7.14
C VAL A 263 -6.73 13.20 8.05
N PRO A 264 -6.71 14.27 8.89
CA PRO A 264 -5.57 14.55 9.76
C PRO A 264 -5.24 13.41 10.73
N GLY A 265 -6.25 12.78 11.31
CA GLY A 265 -6.07 11.63 12.21
C GLY A 265 -5.48 10.43 11.48
N LEU A 266 -6.00 10.10 10.31
CA LEU A 266 -5.51 8.98 9.48
C LEU A 266 -4.06 9.18 9.02
N VAL A 267 -3.72 10.40 8.58
CA VAL A 267 -2.35 10.71 8.16
C VAL A 267 -1.39 10.63 9.34
N LYS A 268 -1.74 11.20 10.50
CA LYS A 268 -0.92 11.11 11.74
C LYS A 268 -0.81 9.68 12.28
N GLY A 269 -1.74 8.82 11.92
CA GLY A 269 -1.79 7.43 12.35
C GLY A 269 -0.71 6.51 11.75
N ASN A 270 0.13 7.03 10.85
CA ASN A 270 1.21 6.28 10.21
C ASN A 270 2.54 7.05 10.26
N THR A 271 3.65 6.34 10.07
CA THR A 271 4.97 6.95 9.95
C THR A 271 5.44 6.90 8.50
N TYR A 272 5.91 8.04 7.99
CA TYR A 272 6.44 8.21 6.64
C TYR A 272 7.95 8.45 6.67
N LEU A 273 8.67 8.01 5.64
CA LEU A 273 10.12 7.91 5.67
C LEU A 273 10.78 8.93 4.73
N THR A 274 11.87 9.54 5.19
CA THR A 274 12.76 10.33 4.35
C THR A 274 13.50 9.43 3.33
N PRO A 275 14.09 9.99 2.24
CA PRO A 275 14.86 9.19 1.27
C PRO A 275 15.94 8.33 1.92
N GLN A 276 16.67 8.87 2.89
CA GLN A 276 17.72 8.15 3.62
C GLN A 276 17.15 6.97 4.43
N GLN A 277 16.02 7.19 5.10
CA GLN A 277 15.32 6.13 5.83
C GLN A 277 14.74 5.07 4.88
N GLN A 278 14.20 5.46 3.71
CA GLN A 278 13.75 4.54 2.66
C GLN A 278 14.89 3.58 2.25
N THR A 279 16.06 4.14 1.92
CA THR A 279 17.23 3.34 1.54
C THR A 279 17.65 2.39 2.67
N ALA A 280 17.69 2.87 3.92
CA ALA A 280 18.06 2.06 5.07
C ALA A 280 17.10 0.88 5.28
N GLU A 281 15.78 1.10 5.17
CA GLU A 281 14.77 0.05 5.31
C GLU A 281 14.85 -0.99 4.18
N LEU A 282 15.05 -0.54 2.94
CA LEU A 282 15.11 -1.41 1.76
C LEU A 282 16.41 -2.24 1.67
N THR A 283 17.45 -1.90 2.43
CA THR A 283 18.74 -2.65 2.41
C THR A 283 18.80 -3.81 3.41
N GLY A 284 17.79 -4.00 4.26
CA GLY A 284 17.77 -5.09 5.23
C GLY A 284 16.45 -5.29 5.98
N PRO A 285 15.95 -4.28 6.69
CA PRO A 285 14.77 -4.42 7.54
C PRO A 285 13.52 -4.95 6.82
N VAL A 286 13.25 -4.52 5.58
CA VAL A 286 12.09 -5.00 4.80
C VAL A 286 12.22 -6.50 4.49
N ASN A 287 13.41 -7.00 4.13
CA ASN A 287 13.62 -8.42 3.95
C ASN A 287 13.29 -9.20 5.22
N LYS A 288 13.78 -8.72 6.38
CA LYS A 288 13.45 -9.33 7.68
C LYS A 288 11.95 -9.29 7.96
N ALA A 289 11.27 -8.17 7.69
CA ALA A 289 9.83 -8.05 7.88
C ALA A 289 9.04 -9.05 7.02
N ILE A 290 9.48 -9.32 5.78
CA ILE A 290 8.88 -10.36 4.92
C ILE A 290 9.07 -11.73 5.55
N ILE A 291 10.28 -12.08 6.03
CA ILE A 291 10.58 -13.36 6.68
C ILE A 291 9.71 -13.55 7.92
N ASP A 292 9.70 -12.57 8.83
CA ASP A 292 8.95 -12.64 10.09
C ASP A 292 7.45 -12.79 9.84
N THR A 293 6.92 -12.02 8.88
CA THR A 293 5.51 -12.10 8.47
C THR A 293 5.18 -13.45 7.83
N ALA A 294 6.02 -13.95 6.93
CA ALA A 294 5.84 -15.25 6.28
C ALA A 294 5.90 -16.39 7.32
N GLN A 295 6.81 -16.33 8.27
CA GLN A 295 6.91 -17.32 9.35
C GLN A 295 5.63 -17.35 10.20
N PHE A 296 5.14 -16.18 10.60
CA PHE A 296 3.89 -16.08 11.34
C PHE A 296 2.70 -16.62 10.53
N LEU A 297 2.59 -16.26 9.26
CA LEU A 297 1.52 -16.73 8.37
C LEU A 297 1.60 -18.25 8.14
N LYS A 298 2.82 -18.84 8.12
CA LYS A 298 3.01 -20.28 8.05
C LYS A 298 2.48 -20.97 9.33
N GLU A 299 2.80 -20.44 10.51
CA GLU A 299 2.25 -20.93 11.78
C GLU A 299 0.72 -20.91 11.82
N GLN A 300 0.11 -19.96 11.11
CA GLN A 300 -1.34 -19.82 10.95
C GLN A 300 -1.90 -20.63 9.77
N GLY A 301 -1.08 -21.42 9.06
CA GLY A 301 -1.50 -22.23 7.91
C GLY A 301 -1.88 -21.40 6.67
N LYS A 302 -1.40 -20.15 6.55
CA LYS A 302 -1.74 -19.23 5.45
C LYS A 302 -0.72 -19.25 4.31
N VAL A 303 0.51 -19.69 4.57
CA VAL A 303 1.53 -19.97 3.56
C VAL A 303 2.14 -21.35 3.79
N PRO A 304 2.50 -22.09 2.73
CA PRO A 304 2.98 -23.48 2.87
C PRO A 304 4.44 -23.57 3.33
N ALA A 305 5.26 -22.59 2.94
CA ALA A 305 6.70 -22.57 3.18
C ALA A 305 7.20 -21.13 3.38
N VAL A 306 8.35 -21.02 4.03
CA VAL A 306 9.08 -19.76 4.22
C VAL A 306 10.50 -19.95 3.71
N ALA A 307 10.96 -19.03 2.88
CA ALA A 307 12.36 -18.98 2.45
C ALA A 307 13.24 -18.35 3.53
N ASN A 308 14.53 -18.70 3.54
CA ASN A 308 15.48 -18.09 4.48
C ASN A 308 15.84 -16.65 4.08
N ASP A 309 15.59 -16.28 2.82
CA ASP A 309 15.91 -14.97 2.26
C ASP A 309 14.86 -14.56 1.21
N TYR A 310 14.40 -13.32 1.30
CA TYR A 310 13.51 -12.67 0.35
C TYR A 310 14.13 -11.41 -0.25
N SER A 311 15.46 -11.23 -0.15
CA SER A 311 16.16 -10.03 -0.67
C SER A 311 15.92 -9.81 -2.17
N GLN A 312 15.70 -10.88 -2.94
CA GLN A 312 15.31 -10.78 -4.36
C GLN A 312 13.97 -10.07 -4.63
N TYR A 313 13.17 -9.84 -3.59
CA TYR A 313 11.89 -9.11 -3.66
C TYR A 313 12.00 -7.67 -3.16
N VAL A 314 13.21 -7.17 -2.92
CA VAL A 314 13.44 -5.83 -2.37
C VAL A 314 14.56 -5.13 -3.14
N THR A 315 14.37 -3.87 -3.47
CA THR A 315 15.40 -3.07 -4.15
C THR A 315 15.37 -1.62 -3.69
N SER A 316 16.54 -1.01 -3.49
CA SER A 316 16.68 0.42 -3.21
C SER A 316 17.08 1.25 -4.44
N ARG A 317 17.26 0.61 -5.63
CA ARG A 317 17.80 1.24 -6.85
C ARG A 317 16.96 2.38 -7.41
N PHE A 318 15.72 2.51 -6.97
CA PHE A 318 14.78 3.53 -7.42
C PHE A 318 14.56 4.66 -6.41
N VAL A 319 15.14 4.58 -5.21
CA VAL A 319 15.15 5.65 -4.22
C VAL A 319 16.28 6.63 -4.58
N GLN A 320 15.95 7.93 -4.73
CA GLN A 320 16.89 9.01 -5.04
C GLN A 320 16.83 10.10 -3.97
#